data_c1eb77ad646d3107fc3b636132cd1b7c
#
_entry.id   c1eb77ad646d3107fc3b636132cd1b7c
#
_cell.length_a   1.000
_cell.length_b   1.000
_cell.length_c   1.000
_cell.angle_alpha   90.00
_cell.angle_beta   90.00
_cell.angle_gamma   90.00
#
_symmetry.space_group_name_H-M   'P 1'
#
loop_
_entity.id
_entity.type
_entity.pdbx_description
1 polymer ?
#
loop_
_entity_poly.entity_id
_entity_poly.type
_entity_poly.pdbx_seq_one_letter_code
_entity_poly.pdbx_strand_id
1 'polypeptide(L)'
;MKGKVDLREPVIRKKDVLILEDGHFKPANVCIVTGAASGIGRATTLAMAANGVKVLCADVDEAGGEATVKMAQKLGGHAQFCRVDLTRDEQMEACVAQAAKLGAIKFLANIAGIQHIDAIENFPMAKYDLMQAIMLRAPFCLAKLVIPHIRKSRDGIGAVGNMASIHAHITTINKPVYNIVKFGLRGLTQSIAAEGDGKIRSFSISTGFISTPLALKQIPSQAEQRGITPEAVVRDVMLGKSRIKEMMTPIEAANLFVFGFSQHSRFLIGGDLLYDGGIVKTYR
;
A
#
# COMPACT_ATOMS: atom_id res chain seq x y z
N MET A 1 3.99 14.61 24.91
CA MET A 1 4.35 15.36 23.67
C MET A 1 3.76 16.76 23.79
N LYS A 2 4.62 17.80 23.92
CA LYS A 2 4.23 19.23 23.96
C LYS A 2 4.69 19.91 22.65
N GLY A 3 4.18 19.50 21.52
CA GLY A 3 4.51 20.12 20.24
C GLY A 3 3.29 20.08 19.30
N LYS A 4 3.17 21.05 18.40
CA LYS A 4 2.16 21.04 17.35
C LYS A 4 2.35 19.80 16.50
N VAL A 5 1.26 19.12 16.14
CA VAL A 5 1.29 18.01 15.17
C VAL A 5 1.73 18.53 13.82
N ASP A 6 2.78 17.94 13.24
CA ASP A 6 3.17 18.26 11.87
C ASP A 6 2.24 17.48 10.91
N LEU A 7 1.43 18.22 10.17
CA LEU A 7 0.47 17.67 9.19
C LEU A 7 1.08 17.53 7.78
N ARG A 8 2.38 17.75 7.63
CA ARG A 8 3.09 17.54 6.35
C ARG A 8 3.50 16.09 6.20
N GLU A 9 3.49 15.61 4.95
CA GLU A 9 4.02 14.29 4.64
C GLU A 9 5.54 14.22 4.95
N PRO A 10 6.01 13.18 5.64
CA PRO A 10 7.44 13.05 5.96
C PRO A 10 8.32 12.99 4.71
N VAL A 11 9.47 13.63 4.76
CA VAL A 11 10.46 13.59 3.68
C VAL A 11 11.17 12.23 3.70
N ILE A 12 11.15 11.55 2.56
CA ILE A 12 11.85 10.26 2.37
C ILE A 12 13.30 10.54 1.98
N ARG A 13 14.26 9.96 2.71
CA ARG A 13 15.68 10.06 2.46
C ARG A 13 16.25 8.70 2.07
N LYS A 14 17.31 8.67 1.27
CA LYS A 14 17.94 7.40 0.85
C LYS A 14 18.35 6.50 2.03
N LYS A 15 18.81 7.09 3.12
CA LYS A 15 19.21 6.35 4.33
C LYS A 15 18.04 5.66 5.06
N ASP A 16 16.80 6.07 4.78
CA ASP A 16 15.60 5.51 5.42
C ASP A 16 15.08 4.30 4.64
N VAL A 17 15.61 4.06 3.42
CA VAL A 17 15.23 2.96 2.54
C VAL A 17 15.98 1.69 2.93
N LEU A 18 15.24 0.60 3.12
CA LEU A 18 15.81 -0.74 3.25
C LEU A 18 16.38 -1.18 1.91
N ILE A 19 17.67 -1.38 1.84
CA ILE A 19 18.37 -1.94 0.67
C ILE A 19 18.71 -3.40 0.95
N LEU A 20 18.28 -4.30 0.07
CA LEU A 20 18.52 -5.73 0.18
C LEU A 20 19.30 -6.24 -1.05
N GLU A 21 20.29 -7.08 -0.81
CA GLU A 21 20.90 -7.88 -1.88
C GLU A 21 19.95 -9.03 -2.25
N ASP A 22 19.33 -8.94 -3.42
CA ASP A 22 18.35 -9.92 -3.89
C ASP A 22 18.46 -10.12 -5.41
N GLY A 23 18.56 -11.37 -5.85
CA GLY A 23 18.70 -11.71 -7.27
C GLY A 23 17.49 -11.35 -8.13
N HIS A 24 16.32 -11.10 -7.52
CA HIS A 24 15.13 -10.62 -8.22
C HIS A 24 15.03 -9.08 -8.26
N PHE A 25 15.84 -8.37 -7.47
CA PHE A 25 15.90 -6.90 -7.48
C PHE A 25 16.92 -6.44 -8.54
N LYS A 26 16.48 -6.37 -9.77
CA LYS A 26 17.32 -6.05 -10.92
C LYS A 26 16.55 -5.27 -11.99
N PRO A 27 17.22 -4.50 -12.85
CA PRO A 27 16.57 -3.63 -13.85
C PRO A 27 15.77 -4.37 -14.93
N ALA A 28 15.93 -5.69 -15.07
CA ALA A 28 15.12 -6.50 -15.98
C ALA A 28 13.70 -6.77 -15.44
N ASN A 29 13.49 -6.59 -14.14
CA ASN A 29 12.25 -6.87 -13.44
C ASN A 29 11.45 -5.59 -13.18
N VAL A 30 10.12 -5.73 -13.19
CA VAL A 30 9.16 -4.64 -13.03
C VAL A 30 8.28 -4.88 -11.81
N CYS A 31 8.07 -3.81 -11.05
CA CYS A 31 7.05 -3.69 -10.01
C CYS A 31 5.97 -2.69 -10.46
N ILE A 32 4.71 -3.09 -10.41
CA ILE A 32 3.58 -2.15 -10.53
C ILE A 32 3.19 -1.72 -9.11
N VAL A 33 3.10 -0.41 -8.88
CA VAL A 33 2.68 0.17 -7.60
C VAL A 33 1.46 1.04 -7.82
N THR A 34 0.32 0.68 -7.19
CA THR A 34 -0.90 1.50 -7.25
C THR A 34 -0.95 2.53 -6.11
N GLY A 35 -1.62 3.67 -6.32
CA GLY A 35 -1.61 4.77 -5.37
C GLY A 35 -0.24 5.45 -5.25
N ALA A 36 0.53 5.44 -6.34
CA ALA A 36 1.94 5.83 -6.36
C ALA A 36 2.19 7.34 -6.28
N ALA A 37 1.15 8.16 -6.39
CA ALA A 37 1.28 9.63 -6.39
C ALA A 37 1.59 10.22 -5.01
N SER A 38 1.34 9.50 -3.90
CA SER A 38 1.55 10.00 -2.54
C SER A 38 1.73 8.88 -1.51
N GLY A 39 2.04 9.24 -0.28
CA GLY A 39 2.02 8.36 0.89
C GLY A 39 2.81 7.07 0.71
N ILE A 40 2.19 5.94 1.09
CA ILE A 40 2.84 4.61 1.06
C ILE A 40 3.19 4.20 -0.38
N GLY A 41 2.33 4.48 -1.37
CA GLY A 41 2.58 4.14 -2.76
C GLY A 41 3.81 4.86 -3.33
N ARG A 42 3.93 6.17 -3.07
CA ARG A 42 5.15 6.94 -3.38
C ARG A 42 6.37 6.33 -2.70
N ALA A 43 6.29 6.09 -1.40
CA ALA A 43 7.41 5.53 -0.63
C ALA A 43 7.83 4.16 -1.16
N THR A 44 6.87 3.28 -1.49
CA THR A 44 7.13 1.95 -2.07
C THR A 44 7.78 2.06 -3.46
N THR A 45 7.33 3.01 -4.28
CA THR A 45 7.97 3.30 -5.56
C THR A 45 9.44 3.65 -5.38
N LEU A 46 9.74 4.59 -4.45
CA LEU A 46 11.10 5.02 -4.18
C LEU A 46 11.95 3.86 -3.64
N ALA A 47 11.42 3.07 -2.72
CA ALA A 47 12.12 1.96 -2.10
C ALA A 47 12.43 0.84 -3.11
N MET A 48 11.47 0.42 -3.94
CA MET A 48 11.68 -0.60 -4.97
C MET A 48 12.65 -0.12 -6.06
N ALA A 49 12.53 1.15 -6.49
CA ALA A 49 13.44 1.73 -7.46
C ALA A 49 14.88 1.83 -6.93
N ALA A 50 15.07 2.20 -5.66
CA ALA A 50 16.37 2.24 -5.00
C ALA A 50 17.02 0.85 -4.84
N ASN A 51 16.20 -0.21 -4.81
CA ASN A 51 16.65 -1.62 -4.84
C ASN A 51 16.88 -2.16 -6.27
N GLY A 52 16.88 -1.29 -7.30
CA GLY A 52 17.22 -1.64 -8.67
C GLY A 52 16.10 -2.23 -9.53
N VAL A 53 14.87 -2.29 -9.01
CA VAL A 53 13.69 -2.73 -9.78
C VAL A 53 13.12 -1.56 -10.57
N LYS A 54 12.73 -1.76 -11.83
CA LYS A 54 11.95 -0.76 -12.55
C LYS A 54 10.53 -0.68 -11.97
N VAL A 55 10.01 0.52 -11.77
CA VAL A 55 8.69 0.70 -11.17
C VAL A 55 7.75 1.42 -12.14
N LEU A 56 6.57 0.84 -12.37
CA LEU A 56 5.45 1.54 -13.00
C LEU A 56 4.57 2.14 -11.89
N CYS A 57 4.58 3.47 -11.82
CA CYS A 57 3.80 4.28 -10.87
C CYS A 57 2.37 4.45 -11.40
N ALA A 58 1.43 3.70 -10.87
CA ALA A 58 0.03 3.70 -11.31
C ALA A 58 -0.82 4.57 -10.37
N ASP A 59 -1.36 5.67 -10.88
CA ASP A 59 -2.22 6.59 -10.12
C ASP A 59 -3.12 7.40 -11.06
N VAL A 60 -4.19 7.99 -10.52
CA VAL A 60 -5.05 8.93 -11.23
C VAL A 60 -4.48 10.36 -11.18
N ASP A 61 -3.71 10.70 -10.15
CA ASP A 61 -3.04 11.99 -9.96
C ASP A 61 -1.72 12.05 -10.74
N GLU A 62 -1.77 12.67 -11.91
CA GLU A 62 -0.64 12.81 -12.82
C GLU A 62 0.48 13.65 -12.20
N ALA A 63 0.16 14.80 -11.59
CA ALA A 63 1.15 15.68 -11.01
C ALA A 63 1.92 15.01 -9.86
N GLY A 64 1.19 14.32 -8.96
CA GLY A 64 1.77 13.55 -7.87
C GLY A 64 2.61 12.35 -8.36
N GLY A 65 2.14 11.67 -9.42
CA GLY A 65 2.84 10.55 -10.03
C GLY A 65 4.16 10.96 -10.68
N GLU A 66 4.15 12.01 -11.48
CA GLU A 66 5.36 12.57 -12.10
C GLU A 66 6.35 13.10 -11.06
N ALA A 67 5.87 13.71 -9.97
CA ALA A 67 6.73 14.09 -8.85
C ALA A 67 7.41 12.86 -8.22
N THR A 68 6.68 11.76 -8.06
CA THR A 68 7.22 10.50 -7.55
C THR A 68 8.30 9.94 -8.47
N VAL A 69 8.09 9.95 -9.78
CA VAL A 69 9.09 9.54 -10.78
C VAL A 69 10.37 10.35 -10.65
N LYS A 70 10.28 11.69 -10.59
CA LYS A 70 11.42 12.57 -10.40
C LYS A 70 12.18 12.29 -9.10
N MET A 71 11.46 11.98 -8.02
CA MET A 71 12.08 11.60 -6.74
C MET A 71 12.82 10.26 -6.85
N ALA A 72 12.25 9.25 -7.51
CA ALA A 72 12.91 7.96 -7.74
C ALA A 72 14.21 8.11 -8.54
N GLN A 73 14.19 8.92 -9.60
CA GLN A 73 15.38 9.24 -10.41
C GLN A 73 16.48 9.92 -9.59
N LYS A 74 16.12 10.87 -8.72
CA LYS A 74 17.09 11.53 -7.81
C LYS A 74 17.75 10.55 -6.83
N LEU A 75 17.07 9.46 -6.48
CA LEU A 75 17.66 8.38 -5.67
C LEU A 75 18.49 7.37 -6.49
N GLY A 76 18.59 7.57 -7.80
CA GLY A 76 19.30 6.68 -8.71
C GLY A 76 18.49 5.48 -9.22
N GLY A 77 17.17 5.46 -8.95
CA GLY A 77 16.27 4.41 -9.38
C GLY A 77 15.57 4.71 -10.71
N HIS A 78 14.83 3.74 -11.23
CA HIS A 78 14.09 3.86 -12.49
C HIS A 78 12.57 3.70 -12.23
N ALA A 79 11.81 4.74 -12.51
CA ALA A 79 10.36 4.73 -12.44
C ALA A 79 9.74 5.41 -13.67
N GLN A 80 8.54 5.00 -14.03
CA GLN A 80 7.72 5.60 -15.08
C GLN A 80 6.30 5.76 -14.57
N PHE A 81 5.65 6.85 -14.91
CA PHE A 81 4.25 7.10 -14.55
C PHE A 81 3.29 6.46 -15.55
N CYS A 82 2.17 5.97 -15.04
CA CYS A 82 1.01 5.49 -15.79
C CYS A 82 -0.26 6.06 -15.15
N ARG A 83 -0.96 6.92 -15.86
CA ARG A 83 -2.26 7.39 -15.40
C ARG A 83 -3.28 6.26 -15.52
N VAL A 84 -3.91 5.89 -14.40
CA VAL A 84 -4.91 4.83 -14.35
C VAL A 84 -6.00 5.13 -13.33
N ASP A 85 -7.24 5.06 -13.77
CA ASP A 85 -8.41 5.00 -12.91
C ASP A 85 -8.72 3.53 -12.62
N LEU A 86 -8.54 3.12 -11.37
CA LEU A 86 -8.72 1.74 -10.91
C LEU A 86 -10.19 1.27 -10.89
N THR A 87 -11.14 2.14 -11.23
CA THR A 87 -12.54 1.77 -11.47
C THR A 87 -12.80 1.29 -12.90
N ARG A 88 -11.79 1.41 -13.79
CA ARG A 88 -11.89 1.15 -15.25
C ARG A 88 -11.00 -0.01 -15.64
N ASP A 89 -11.62 -1.12 -16.07
CA ASP A 89 -10.90 -2.35 -16.41
C ASP A 89 -9.93 -2.13 -17.59
N GLU A 90 -10.37 -1.44 -18.63
CA GLU A 90 -9.55 -1.14 -19.81
C GLU A 90 -8.28 -0.32 -19.46
N GLN A 91 -8.34 0.53 -18.44
CA GLN A 91 -7.17 1.29 -18.00
C GLN A 91 -6.20 0.41 -17.20
N MET A 92 -6.71 -0.52 -16.40
CA MET A 92 -5.86 -1.51 -15.70
C MET A 92 -5.17 -2.44 -16.70
N GLU A 93 -5.86 -2.89 -17.75
CA GLU A 93 -5.26 -3.69 -18.83
C GLU A 93 -4.15 -2.92 -19.55
N ALA A 94 -4.40 -1.66 -19.91
CA ALA A 94 -3.40 -0.79 -20.54
C ALA A 94 -2.19 -0.56 -19.63
N CYS A 95 -2.40 -0.37 -18.35
CA CYS A 95 -1.34 -0.21 -17.34
C CYS A 95 -0.45 -1.46 -17.26
N VAL A 96 -1.02 -2.66 -17.19
CA VAL A 96 -0.26 -3.91 -17.19
C VAL A 96 0.49 -4.11 -18.50
N ALA A 97 -0.13 -3.79 -19.65
CA ALA A 97 0.53 -3.85 -20.96
C ALA A 97 1.71 -2.86 -21.04
N GLN A 98 1.60 -1.68 -20.45
CA GLN A 98 2.71 -0.72 -20.34
C GLN A 98 3.84 -1.28 -19.44
N ALA A 99 3.53 -1.88 -18.30
CA ALA A 99 4.51 -2.52 -17.44
C ALA A 99 5.29 -3.63 -18.15
N ALA A 100 4.60 -4.45 -18.95
CA ALA A 100 5.20 -5.54 -19.71
C ALA A 100 6.22 -5.05 -20.77
N LYS A 101 6.07 -3.82 -21.29
CA LYS A 101 7.07 -3.21 -22.18
C LYS A 101 8.34 -2.74 -21.46
N LEU A 102 8.28 -2.52 -20.14
CA LEU A 102 9.43 -2.10 -19.35
C LEU A 102 10.35 -3.27 -18.97
N GLY A 103 9.81 -4.50 -18.90
CA GLY A 103 10.55 -5.70 -18.51
C GLY A 103 9.64 -6.81 -18.00
N ALA A 104 10.24 -7.78 -17.33
CA ALA A 104 9.49 -8.89 -16.73
C ALA A 104 8.70 -8.44 -15.50
N ILE A 105 7.38 -8.47 -15.55
CA ILE A 105 6.55 -8.17 -14.39
C ILE A 105 6.76 -9.26 -13.34
N LYS A 106 7.28 -8.89 -12.18
CA LYS A 106 7.56 -9.77 -11.05
C LYS A 106 6.78 -9.41 -9.80
N PHE A 107 6.45 -8.12 -9.64
CA PHE A 107 5.88 -7.61 -8.41
C PHE A 107 4.66 -6.73 -8.70
N LEU A 108 3.64 -6.87 -7.86
CA LEU A 108 2.47 -6.01 -7.83
C LEU A 108 2.24 -5.54 -6.38
N ALA A 109 2.28 -4.24 -6.15
CA ALA A 109 1.93 -3.61 -4.87
C ALA A 109 0.57 -2.91 -4.98
N ASN A 110 -0.47 -3.54 -4.44
CA ASN A 110 -1.81 -2.97 -4.33
C ASN A 110 -1.89 -2.07 -3.10
N ILE A 111 -1.69 -0.75 -3.29
CA ILE A 111 -1.59 0.23 -2.19
C ILE A 111 -2.70 1.28 -2.27
N ALA A 112 -3.22 1.57 -3.47
CA ALA A 112 -4.27 2.56 -3.66
C ALA A 112 -5.41 2.39 -2.66
N GLY A 113 -5.84 3.49 -2.07
CA GLY A 113 -6.92 3.46 -1.10
C GLY A 113 -7.52 4.83 -0.84
N ILE A 114 -8.79 4.80 -0.52
CA ILE A 114 -9.58 5.96 -0.14
C ILE A 114 -10.34 5.66 1.15
N GLN A 115 -10.84 6.70 1.79
CA GLN A 115 -11.65 6.54 3.00
C GLN A 115 -12.85 7.46 3.00
N HIS A 116 -13.97 6.92 3.45
CA HIS A 116 -15.15 7.64 3.89
C HIS A 116 -15.52 7.12 5.28
N ILE A 117 -15.93 8.02 6.16
CA ILE A 117 -16.25 7.72 7.57
C ILE A 117 -17.72 8.10 7.76
N ASP A 118 -18.55 7.08 8.06
CA ASP A 118 -19.95 7.25 8.38
C ASP A 118 -20.48 5.99 9.09
N ALA A 119 -21.61 6.11 9.81
CA ALA A 119 -22.32 4.98 10.37
C ALA A 119 -22.91 4.10 9.25
N ILE A 120 -23.12 2.82 9.53
CA ILE A 120 -23.57 1.86 8.50
C ILE A 120 -24.92 2.25 7.89
N GLU A 121 -25.85 2.73 8.72
CA GLU A 121 -27.19 3.15 8.31
C GLU A 121 -27.20 4.42 7.43
N ASN A 122 -26.17 5.26 7.54
CA ASN A 122 -26.06 6.53 6.80
C ASN A 122 -25.04 6.44 5.66
N PHE A 123 -24.38 5.28 5.48
CA PHE A 123 -23.26 5.16 4.55
C PHE A 123 -23.74 5.30 3.09
N PRO A 124 -23.24 6.30 2.32
CA PRO A 124 -23.68 6.51 0.94
C PRO A 124 -23.24 5.34 0.05
N MET A 125 -24.20 4.70 -0.67
CA MET A 125 -23.89 3.55 -1.53
C MET A 125 -22.88 3.88 -2.64
N ALA A 126 -22.89 5.09 -3.21
CA ALA A 126 -21.87 5.52 -4.16
C ALA A 126 -20.45 5.51 -3.57
N LYS A 127 -20.29 5.79 -2.27
CA LYS A 127 -19.00 5.67 -1.56
C LYS A 127 -18.64 4.22 -1.28
N TYR A 128 -19.65 3.39 -0.94
CA TYR A 128 -19.47 1.95 -0.81
C TYR A 128 -18.90 1.36 -2.11
N ASP A 129 -19.58 1.59 -3.24
CA ASP A 129 -19.20 1.06 -4.55
C ASP A 129 -17.80 1.52 -4.96
N LEU A 130 -17.49 2.79 -4.77
CA LEU A 130 -16.18 3.36 -5.11
C LEU A 130 -15.06 2.73 -4.25
N MET A 131 -15.28 2.57 -2.95
CA MET A 131 -14.31 1.96 -2.05
C MET A 131 -14.08 0.48 -2.36
N GLN A 132 -15.15 -0.27 -2.67
CA GLN A 132 -15.06 -1.66 -3.12
C GLN A 132 -14.31 -1.77 -4.46
N ALA A 133 -14.62 -0.90 -5.41
CA ALA A 133 -13.99 -0.89 -6.72
C ALA A 133 -12.47 -0.68 -6.60
N ILE A 134 -12.04 0.35 -5.87
CA ILE A 134 -10.62 0.73 -5.77
C ILE A 134 -9.83 -0.23 -4.88
N MET A 135 -10.39 -0.63 -3.71
CA MET A 135 -9.59 -1.29 -2.67
C MET A 135 -9.77 -2.81 -2.61
N LEU A 136 -10.71 -3.40 -3.35
CA LEU A 136 -10.89 -4.85 -3.39
C LEU A 136 -10.99 -5.39 -4.82
N ARG A 137 -11.88 -4.82 -5.65
CA ARG A 137 -12.05 -5.28 -7.03
C ARG A 137 -10.80 -5.01 -7.88
N ALA A 138 -10.22 -3.82 -7.81
CA ALA A 138 -9.02 -3.50 -8.60
C ALA A 138 -7.80 -4.36 -8.21
N PRO A 139 -7.47 -4.59 -6.92
CA PRO A 139 -6.46 -5.58 -6.54
C PRO A 139 -6.67 -6.97 -7.10
N PHE A 140 -7.92 -7.47 -7.13
CA PHE A 140 -8.26 -8.74 -7.77
C PHE A 140 -8.03 -8.69 -9.29
N CYS A 141 -8.53 -7.65 -9.96
CA CYS A 141 -8.38 -7.48 -11.40
C CYS A 141 -6.89 -7.38 -11.81
N LEU A 142 -6.10 -6.56 -11.11
CA LEU A 142 -4.67 -6.43 -11.37
C LEU A 142 -3.92 -7.75 -11.12
N ALA A 143 -4.26 -8.50 -10.06
CA ALA A 143 -3.69 -9.82 -9.83
C ALA A 143 -4.01 -10.78 -10.97
N LYS A 144 -5.28 -10.83 -11.42
CA LYS A 144 -5.73 -11.61 -12.59
C LYS A 144 -4.91 -11.28 -13.85
N LEU A 145 -4.62 -10.00 -14.08
CA LEU A 145 -3.86 -9.55 -15.24
C LEU A 145 -2.35 -9.83 -15.10
N VAL A 146 -1.77 -9.66 -13.91
CA VAL A 146 -0.32 -9.75 -13.67
C VAL A 146 0.17 -11.19 -13.54
N ILE A 147 -0.61 -12.08 -12.91
CA ILE A 147 -0.21 -13.48 -12.66
C ILE A 147 0.20 -14.22 -13.94
N PRO A 148 -0.50 -14.11 -15.07
CA PRO A 148 -0.06 -14.73 -16.32
C PRO A 148 1.30 -14.24 -16.82
N HIS A 149 1.64 -12.96 -16.62
CA HIS A 149 2.96 -12.41 -16.95
C HIS A 149 4.06 -12.99 -16.06
N ILE A 150 3.79 -13.10 -14.74
CA ILE A 150 4.72 -13.74 -13.82
C ILE A 150 4.98 -15.20 -14.23
N ARG A 151 3.93 -15.98 -14.49
CA ARG A 151 4.04 -17.39 -14.91
C ARG A 151 4.86 -17.58 -16.19
N LYS A 152 4.74 -16.67 -17.15
CA LYS A 152 5.48 -16.68 -18.42
C LYS A 152 6.91 -16.16 -18.29
N SER A 153 7.30 -15.55 -17.18
CA SER A 153 8.67 -15.08 -16.97
C SER A 153 9.63 -16.26 -16.81
N ARG A 154 10.94 -16.04 -17.03
CA ARG A 154 11.97 -17.09 -17.11
C ARG A 154 11.94 -18.12 -15.99
N ASP A 155 11.68 -17.72 -14.75
CA ASP A 155 11.66 -18.58 -13.57
C ASP A 155 10.24 -18.82 -13.03
N GLY A 156 9.24 -18.08 -13.52
CA GLY A 156 7.85 -18.15 -13.07
C GLY A 156 7.63 -17.62 -11.65
N ILE A 157 8.65 -16.96 -11.04
CA ILE A 157 8.63 -16.51 -9.66
C ILE A 157 8.24 -15.05 -9.58
N GLY A 158 7.36 -14.70 -8.65
CA GLY A 158 6.95 -13.32 -8.38
C GLY A 158 6.11 -13.20 -7.12
N ALA A 159 5.67 -11.98 -6.82
CA ALA A 159 4.87 -11.76 -5.62
C ALA A 159 3.86 -10.60 -5.77
N VAL A 160 2.72 -10.76 -5.09
CA VAL A 160 1.67 -9.73 -4.96
C VAL A 160 1.59 -9.31 -3.50
N GLY A 161 1.81 -8.04 -3.22
CA GLY A 161 1.68 -7.42 -1.90
C GLY A 161 0.43 -6.55 -1.83
N ASN A 162 -0.38 -6.72 -0.79
CA ASN A 162 -1.62 -5.99 -0.59
C ASN A 162 -1.56 -5.12 0.67
N MET A 163 -1.81 -3.82 0.53
CA MET A 163 -1.86 -2.91 1.68
C MET A 163 -3.17 -3.08 2.44
N ALA A 164 -3.13 -3.88 3.48
CA ALA A 164 -4.23 -4.09 4.40
C ALA A 164 -4.28 -2.98 5.49
N SER A 165 -4.58 -3.32 6.71
CA SER A 165 -4.69 -2.42 7.87
C SER A 165 -4.92 -3.25 9.13
N ILE A 166 -4.76 -2.66 10.32
CA ILE A 166 -5.34 -3.21 11.55
C ILE A 166 -6.84 -3.51 11.39
N HIS A 167 -7.54 -2.77 10.51
CA HIS A 167 -8.95 -3.00 10.18
C HIS A 167 -9.20 -4.29 9.36
N ALA A 168 -8.18 -5.06 9.10
CA ALA A 168 -8.27 -6.44 8.59
C ALA A 168 -8.20 -7.49 9.73
N HIS A 169 -8.12 -7.04 10.99
CA HIS A 169 -8.05 -7.86 12.20
C HIS A 169 -9.10 -7.46 13.25
N ILE A 170 -9.33 -6.15 13.38
CA ILE A 170 -10.31 -5.56 14.30
C ILE A 170 -11.17 -4.56 13.54
N THR A 171 -12.36 -4.29 14.05
CA THR A 171 -13.26 -3.29 13.47
C THR A 171 -13.34 -2.05 14.36
N THR A 172 -13.63 -0.92 13.74
CA THR A 172 -14.00 0.31 14.45
C THR A 172 -15.32 0.85 13.92
N ILE A 173 -16.03 1.59 14.76
CA ILE A 173 -17.26 2.29 14.38
C ILE A 173 -17.00 3.26 13.24
N ASN A 174 -18.04 3.55 12.46
CA ASN A 174 -18.07 4.53 11.37
C ASN A 174 -17.10 4.22 10.20
N LYS A 175 -16.60 2.98 10.11
CA LYS A 175 -15.75 2.52 9.01
C LYS A 175 -16.20 1.19 8.38
N PRO A 176 -17.51 0.95 8.19
CA PRO A 176 -18.02 -0.37 7.81
C PRO A 176 -17.38 -0.86 6.50
N VAL A 177 -17.36 -0.05 5.46
CA VAL A 177 -16.83 -0.44 4.15
C VAL A 177 -15.31 -0.60 4.19
N TYR A 178 -14.59 0.25 4.92
CA TYR A 178 -13.15 0.12 5.09
C TYR A 178 -12.79 -1.21 5.78
N ASN A 179 -13.53 -1.58 6.84
CA ASN A 179 -13.37 -2.89 7.49
C ASN A 179 -13.58 -4.02 6.48
N ILE A 180 -14.71 -4.02 5.74
CA ILE A 180 -15.05 -5.05 4.75
C ILE A 180 -13.91 -5.24 3.74
N VAL A 181 -13.44 -4.15 3.09
CA VAL A 181 -12.42 -4.25 2.05
C VAL A 181 -11.07 -4.71 2.59
N LYS A 182 -10.70 -4.29 3.82
CA LYS A 182 -9.42 -4.70 4.41
C LYS A 182 -9.41 -6.16 4.87
N PHE A 183 -10.53 -6.69 5.39
CA PHE A 183 -10.70 -8.13 5.59
C PHE A 183 -10.69 -8.88 4.26
N GLY A 184 -11.38 -8.36 3.23
CA GLY A 184 -11.41 -8.94 1.88
C GLY A 184 -10.03 -9.04 1.25
N LEU A 185 -9.14 -8.04 1.44
CA LEU A 185 -7.76 -8.08 0.94
C LEU A 185 -6.94 -9.22 1.56
N ARG A 186 -7.15 -9.56 2.83
CA ARG A 186 -6.50 -10.75 3.42
C ARG A 186 -6.99 -12.03 2.78
N GLY A 187 -8.31 -12.14 2.53
CA GLY A 187 -8.88 -13.27 1.79
C GLY A 187 -8.29 -13.38 0.38
N LEU A 188 -8.20 -12.28 -0.37
CA LEU A 188 -7.55 -12.23 -1.68
C LEU A 188 -6.07 -12.66 -1.60
N THR A 189 -5.34 -12.20 -0.59
CA THR A 189 -3.94 -12.56 -0.37
C THR A 189 -3.77 -14.08 -0.22
N GLN A 190 -4.61 -14.71 0.58
CA GLN A 190 -4.59 -16.17 0.79
C GLN A 190 -4.97 -16.92 -0.48
N SER A 191 -5.98 -16.46 -1.23
CA SER A 191 -6.40 -17.06 -2.50
C SER A 191 -5.29 -17.03 -3.55
N ILE A 192 -4.62 -15.89 -3.73
CA ILE A 192 -3.48 -15.79 -4.66
C ILE A 192 -2.35 -16.74 -4.23
N ALA A 193 -2.06 -16.83 -2.94
CA ALA A 193 -1.02 -17.69 -2.42
C ALA A 193 -1.34 -19.18 -2.63
N ALA A 194 -2.60 -19.59 -2.42
CA ALA A 194 -3.06 -20.96 -2.62
C ALA A 194 -2.92 -21.40 -4.10
N GLU A 195 -3.22 -20.50 -5.04
CA GLU A 195 -3.11 -20.76 -6.49
C GLU A 195 -1.69 -20.56 -7.05
N GLY A 196 -0.80 -19.97 -6.25
CA GLY A 196 0.55 -19.57 -6.67
C GLY A 196 1.57 -20.70 -6.77
N ASP A 197 1.24 -21.91 -6.29
CA ASP A 197 2.09 -23.10 -6.33
C ASP A 197 3.53 -22.86 -5.81
N GLY A 198 3.65 -22.09 -4.73
CA GLY A 198 4.93 -21.73 -4.12
C GLY A 198 5.81 -20.77 -4.95
N LYS A 199 5.50 -20.58 -6.23
CA LYS A 199 6.24 -19.69 -7.15
C LYS A 199 5.70 -18.26 -7.14
N ILE A 200 4.39 -18.10 -7.09
CA ILE A 200 3.74 -16.80 -6.97
C ILE A 200 3.29 -16.64 -5.52
N ARG A 201 4.02 -15.83 -4.78
CA ARG A 201 3.70 -15.54 -3.39
C ARG A 201 2.70 -14.39 -3.31
N SER A 202 1.90 -14.38 -2.27
CA SER A 202 1.15 -13.19 -1.89
C SER A 202 1.26 -12.96 -0.40
N PHE A 203 1.28 -11.69 -0.01
CA PHE A 203 1.31 -11.27 1.38
C PHE A 203 0.48 -9.99 1.57
N SER A 204 -0.02 -9.78 2.76
CA SER A 204 -0.61 -8.49 3.16
C SER A 204 0.25 -7.80 4.20
N ILE A 205 0.11 -6.47 4.27
CA ILE A 205 0.74 -5.64 5.29
C ILE A 205 -0.36 -4.91 6.03
N SER A 206 -0.49 -5.20 7.33
CA SER A 206 -1.46 -4.58 8.22
C SER A 206 -0.75 -3.65 9.18
N THR A 207 -0.95 -2.34 8.99
CA THR A 207 -0.31 -1.32 9.81
C THR A 207 -1.31 -0.62 10.71
N GLY A 208 -0.78 -0.01 11.77
CA GLY A 208 -1.46 1.02 12.53
C GLY A 208 -1.54 2.34 11.76
N PHE A 209 -1.46 3.47 12.45
CA PHE A 209 -1.54 4.79 11.82
C PHE A 209 -0.22 5.19 11.19
N ILE A 210 -0.30 5.60 9.91
CA ILE A 210 0.84 6.09 9.13
C ILE A 210 0.60 7.56 8.79
N SER A 211 1.65 8.39 8.88
CA SER A 211 1.61 9.82 8.55
C SER A 211 1.57 10.05 7.02
N THR A 212 0.45 9.65 6.40
CA THR A 212 0.14 9.84 4.98
C THR A 212 -0.82 11.00 4.78
N PRO A 213 -0.91 11.61 3.58
CA PRO A 213 -1.92 12.60 3.28
C PRO A 213 -3.34 12.15 3.61
N LEU A 214 -3.65 10.86 3.39
CA LEU A 214 -4.96 10.28 3.71
C LEU A 214 -5.26 10.33 5.21
N ALA A 215 -4.28 10.02 6.07
CA ALA A 215 -4.46 10.03 7.52
C ALA A 215 -4.40 11.46 8.08
N LEU A 216 -3.45 12.26 7.63
CA LEU A 216 -3.23 13.62 8.13
C LEU A 216 -4.40 14.56 7.84
N LYS A 217 -5.02 14.45 6.65
CA LYS A 217 -6.21 15.25 6.27
C LYS A 217 -7.44 14.99 7.16
N GLN A 218 -7.52 13.85 7.84
CA GLN A 218 -8.65 13.53 8.73
C GLN A 218 -8.52 14.17 10.11
N ILE A 219 -7.31 14.58 10.52
CA ILE A 219 -7.05 15.05 11.88
C ILE A 219 -7.87 16.33 12.21
N PRO A 220 -7.89 17.38 11.39
CA PRO A 220 -8.68 18.57 11.68
C PRO A 220 -10.17 18.29 11.82
N SER A 221 -10.75 17.54 10.88
CA SER A 221 -12.18 17.19 10.90
C SER A 221 -12.54 16.33 12.13
N GLN A 222 -11.69 15.37 12.52
CA GLN A 222 -11.90 14.59 13.73
C GLN A 222 -11.75 15.40 15.00
N ALA A 223 -10.87 16.42 15.02
CA ALA A 223 -10.73 17.35 16.14
C ALA A 223 -12.00 18.16 16.33
N GLU A 224 -12.53 18.73 15.26
CA GLU A 224 -13.78 19.51 15.26
C GLU A 224 -14.97 18.65 15.71
N GLN A 225 -15.18 17.48 15.11
CA GLN A 225 -16.30 16.57 15.45
C GLN A 225 -16.28 16.12 16.91
N ARG A 226 -15.12 16.03 17.55
CA ARG A 226 -14.98 15.57 18.93
C ARG A 226 -14.82 16.70 19.95
N GLY A 227 -14.70 17.94 19.51
CA GLY A 227 -14.43 19.09 20.39
C GLY A 227 -13.08 19.01 21.11
N ILE A 228 -12.05 18.40 20.47
CA ILE A 228 -10.71 18.22 21.02
C ILE A 228 -9.64 18.80 20.08
N THR A 229 -8.41 18.95 20.57
CA THR A 229 -7.32 19.47 19.72
C THR A 229 -6.79 18.44 18.71
N PRO A 230 -6.17 18.84 17.60
CA PRO A 230 -5.48 17.94 16.68
C PRO A 230 -4.46 17.01 17.35
N GLU A 231 -3.73 17.54 18.35
CA GLU A 231 -2.77 16.77 19.14
C GLU A 231 -3.46 15.69 19.98
N ALA A 232 -4.65 15.98 20.53
CA ALA A 232 -5.45 15.00 21.26
C ALA A 232 -6.00 13.92 20.32
N VAL A 233 -6.37 14.26 19.08
CA VAL A 233 -6.77 13.27 18.06
C VAL A 233 -5.62 12.28 17.81
N VAL A 234 -4.41 12.76 17.60
CA VAL A 234 -3.26 11.88 17.36
C VAL A 234 -2.95 11.05 18.60
N ARG A 235 -2.83 11.69 19.76
CA ARG A 235 -2.43 11.03 21.00
C ARG A 235 -3.45 10.01 21.50
N ASP A 236 -4.73 10.37 21.56
CA ASP A 236 -5.76 9.62 22.26
C ASP A 236 -6.62 8.78 21.33
N VAL A 237 -6.91 9.28 20.12
CA VAL A 237 -7.78 8.58 19.16
C VAL A 237 -6.95 7.65 18.25
N MET A 238 -5.86 8.15 17.66
CA MET A 238 -5.06 7.36 16.73
C MET A 238 -4.08 6.45 17.46
N LEU A 239 -3.30 6.99 18.41
CA LEU A 239 -2.24 6.27 19.09
C LEU A 239 -2.64 5.76 20.47
N GLY A 240 -3.86 6.02 20.92
CA GLY A 240 -4.31 5.72 22.28
C GLY A 240 -4.07 4.27 22.72
N LYS A 241 -4.33 3.31 21.82
CA LYS A 241 -4.11 1.87 22.05
C LYS A 241 -2.74 1.36 21.60
N SER A 242 -1.96 2.15 20.88
CA SER A 242 -0.62 1.76 20.44
C SER A 242 0.36 1.76 21.64
N ARG A 243 1.28 0.82 21.65
CA ARG A 243 2.41 0.79 22.61
C ARG A 243 3.50 1.77 22.18
N ILE A 244 3.66 1.95 20.87
CA ILE A 244 4.55 2.96 20.30
C ILE A 244 3.71 4.22 20.09
N LYS A 245 4.08 5.32 20.74
CA LYS A 245 3.29 6.57 20.78
C LYS A 245 3.72 7.57 19.71
N GLU A 246 4.00 7.06 18.51
CA GLU A 246 4.31 7.84 17.31
C GLU A 246 3.64 7.21 16.07
N MET A 247 3.36 8.04 15.08
CA MET A 247 2.84 7.56 13.81
C MET A 247 4.00 6.98 12.98
N MET A 248 3.76 5.83 12.37
CA MET A 248 4.67 5.25 11.40
C MET A 248 4.82 6.20 10.20
N THR A 249 6.00 6.23 9.60
CA THR A 249 6.25 6.95 8.35
C THR A 249 5.90 6.09 7.13
N PRO A 250 5.58 6.70 5.98
CA PRO A 250 5.32 5.95 4.74
C PRO A 250 6.47 5.03 4.33
N ILE A 251 7.73 5.43 4.59
CA ILE A 251 8.88 4.62 4.20
C ILE A 251 9.05 3.36 5.06
N GLU A 252 8.65 3.39 6.32
CA GLU A 252 8.67 2.18 7.16
C GLU A 252 7.70 1.13 6.62
N ALA A 253 6.50 1.54 6.17
CA ALA A 253 5.58 0.62 5.50
C ALA A 253 6.12 0.14 4.14
N ALA A 254 6.77 1.02 3.37
CA ALA A 254 7.39 0.66 2.10
C ALA A 254 8.52 -0.36 2.26
N ASN A 255 9.30 -0.27 3.33
CA ASN A 255 10.34 -1.24 3.66
C ASN A 255 9.79 -2.64 3.92
N LEU A 256 8.56 -2.76 4.43
CA LEU A 256 7.88 -4.05 4.55
C LEU A 256 7.50 -4.63 3.16
N PHE A 257 7.16 -3.79 2.17
CA PHE A 257 6.97 -4.25 0.79
C PHE A 257 8.30 -4.73 0.19
N VAL A 258 9.41 -4.01 0.40
CA VAL A 258 10.75 -4.45 -0.04
C VAL A 258 11.06 -5.82 0.55
N PHE A 259 10.93 -6.00 1.87
CA PHE A 259 11.11 -7.30 2.52
C PHE A 259 10.17 -8.37 1.95
N GLY A 260 8.87 -8.09 1.85
CA GLY A 260 7.86 -9.04 1.37
C GLY A 260 8.07 -9.48 -0.09
N PHE A 261 8.64 -8.62 -0.93
CA PHE A 261 8.98 -8.97 -2.31
C PHE A 261 10.31 -9.73 -2.43
N SER A 262 11.21 -9.59 -1.47
CA SER A 262 12.53 -10.22 -1.49
C SER A 262 12.48 -11.73 -1.26
N GLN A 263 13.58 -12.42 -1.58
CA GLN A 263 13.77 -13.84 -1.26
C GLN A 263 13.92 -14.10 0.25
N HIS A 264 14.27 -13.08 1.03
CA HIS A 264 14.34 -13.19 2.49
C HIS A 264 12.99 -13.55 3.11
N SER A 265 11.90 -13.23 2.43
CA SER A 265 10.52 -13.58 2.83
C SER A 265 9.93 -14.78 2.05
N ARG A 266 10.76 -15.68 1.50
CA ARG A 266 10.28 -16.78 0.63
C ARG A 266 9.23 -17.69 1.25
N PHE A 267 9.18 -17.78 2.57
CA PHE A 267 8.16 -18.55 3.29
C PHE A 267 6.91 -17.71 3.67
N LEU A 268 6.88 -16.42 3.33
CA LEU A 268 5.70 -15.58 3.52
C LEU A 268 4.72 -15.83 2.36
N ILE A 269 3.89 -16.85 2.49
CA ILE A 269 2.93 -17.32 1.49
C ILE A 269 1.53 -17.21 2.08
N GLY A 270 0.75 -16.23 1.66
CA GLY A 270 -0.59 -15.93 2.19
C GLY A 270 -0.60 -15.28 3.57
N GLY A 271 0.56 -15.01 4.14
CA GLY A 271 0.70 -14.42 5.47
C GLY A 271 0.45 -12.91 5.49
N ASP A 272 0.27 -12.39 6.71
CA ASP A 272 0.08 -10.97 6.97
C ASP A 272 1.20 -10.44 7.89
N LEU A 273 1.83 -9.36 7.46
CA LEU A 273 2.80 -8.63 8.27
C LEU A 273 2.04 -7.60 9.12
N LEU A 274 1.64 -8.02 10.32
CA LEU A 274 0.99 -7.14 11.29
C LEU A 274 2.05 -6.26 11.96
N TYR A 275 2.11 -4.99 11.54
CA TYR A 275 3.10 -3.99 11.98
C TYR A 275 2.37 -2.75 12.50
N ASP A 276 1.84 -2.85 13.72
CA ASP A 276 0.83 -1.94 14.25
C ASP A 276 1.18 -1.29 15.59
N GLY A 277 2.41 -1.45 16.07
CA GLY A 277 2.81 -0.96 17.38
C GLY A 277 2.06 -1.63 18.55
N GLY A 278 1.54 -2.85 18.33
CA GLY A 278 0.87 -3.66 19.35
C GLY A 278 -0.62 -3.36 19.56
N ILE A 279 -1.27 -2.65 18.64
CA ILE A 279 -2.70 -2.28 18.76
C ILE A 279 -3.60 -3.51 18.81
N VAL A 280 -3.36 -4.50 17.93
CA VAL A 280 -4.25 -5.66 17.74
C VAL A 280 -3.98 -6.78 18.74
N LYS A 281 -2.70 -7.07 19.02
CA LYS A 281 -2.29 -8.29 19.75
C LYS A 281 -1.93 -8.07 21.21
N THR A 282 -1.84 -6.82 21.68
CA THR A 282 -1.48 -6.58 23.08
C THR A 282 -2.66 -6.04 23.87
N TYR A 283 -2.98 -6.72 24.97
CA TYR A 283 -4.02 -6.31 25.92
C TYR A 283 -3.41 -5.51 27.09
N ARG A 284 -4.20 -4.59 27.66
CA ARG A 284 -3.92 -3.92 28.95
C ARG A 284 -4.92 -4.36 29.99
#